data_61b78492fbd22fbce4fd409bc310a840
#
_entry.id   61b78492fbd22fbce4fd409bc310a840
#
_cell.length_a   1.000
_cell.length_b   1.000
_cell.length_c   1.000
_cell.angle_alpha   90.00
_cell.angle_beta   90.00
_cell.angle_gamma   90.00
#
_symmetry.space_group_name_H-M   'P 1'
#
loop_
_entity.id
_entity.type
_entity.pdbx_description
1 polymer ?
#
loop_
_entity_poly.entity_id
_entity_poly.type
_entity_poly.pdbx_seq_one_letter_code
_entity_poly.pdbx_strand_id
1 'polypeptide(L)'
;MMEDKNKKKIDNKKNDEIVVNFKLDKKKLLYILGGIGVVLIIVVGVLLGVNGGDKVKIVKSEVQEITLEDYSTEVFSMKIPKGWTVQSGGQGIYYAIRVTDPKDENNQVFLMLKIQPLLKSLNAKKQWQSYAALAGGTQYNVFSKAVVLENPTTEGFFQVFGNVTSYLNSVEPTLASFKYPTFNNFTKLEESESQASLKSVAMDSKVLRATFTGSNSQEGEGLFLATVVNFGNSSQMGVDMSYYMIYDITAITSKKDEFINYQDILMKCVNSIEFTDSYVKKTIDDSNAQTQQSLQINAQVQAAFDSYMSAWDNRSKTYDIMSQKQSDATLGYERVYDTDTGEIYKAYNGFTDDYSGNRYKSVTDDMYTKSTSGYIEKIGG
;
A
#
# COMPACT_ATOMS: atom_id res chain seq x y z
N MET A 1 -7.00 -47.55 63.37
CA MET A 1 -8.25 -46.99 63.95
C MET A 1 -8.54 -45.69 63.12
N MET A 2 -9.68 -45.71 62.45
CA MET A 2 -10.33 -44.61 61.65
C MET A 2 -9.57 -44.09 60.39
N GLU A 3 -9.87 -44.63 59.30
CA GLU A 3 -10.72 -44.23 58.13
C GLU A 3 -11.27 -42.80 58.21
N ASP A 4 -10.97 -42.01 57.19
CA ASP A 4 -12.02 -41.20 56.67
C ASP A 4 -11.82 -40.99 55.14
N LYS A 5 -12.92 -41.33 54.45
CA LYS A 5 -13.09 -41.27 53.00
C LYS A 5 -13.53 -39.82 52.61
N ASN A 6 -12.89 -39.18 51.67
CA ASN A 6 -13.49 -38.07 50.97
C ASN A 6 -13.47 -38.29 49.46
N LYS A 7 -14.59 -38.78 48.98
CA LYS A 7 -14.98 -38.77 47.56
C LYS A 7 -15.23 -37.33 47.11
N LYS A 8 -14.41 -36.80 46.23
CA LYS A 8 -14.78 -35.60 45.47
C LYS A 8 -15.64 -35.99 44.27
N LYS A 9 -16.87 -35.51 44.29
CA LYS A 9 -17.80 -35.47 43.16
C LYS A 9 -17.22 -34.62 42.06
N ILE A 10 -17.20 -35.20 40.86
CA ILE A 10 -16.94 -34.47 39.61
C ILE A 10 -18.29 -33.91 39.19
N ASP A 11 -18.47 -32.58 39.31
CA ASP A 11 -19.61 -31.87 38.74
C ASP A 11 -19.30 -31.58 37.24
N ASN A 12 -20.09 -32.24 36.41
CA ASN A 12 -20.20 -31.93 35.00
C ASN A 12 -20.82 -30.53 34.84
N LYS A 13 -20.00 -29.50 34.55
CA LYS A 13 -20.51 -28.22 34.05
C LYS A 13 -20.73 -28.35 32.54
N LYS A 14 -22.00 -28.26 32.17
CA LYS A 14 -22.49 -28.07 30.82
C LYS A 14 -21.80 -26.89 30.19
N ASN A 15 -21.37 -27.09 28.95
CA ASN A 15 -21.01 -26.01 28.02
C ASN A 15 -22.28 -25.19 27.73
N ASP A 16 -22.39 -24.02 28.31
CA ASP A 16 -23.33 -22.99 27.83
C ASP A 16 -22.70 -22.31 26.63
N GLU A 17 -23.20 -22.65 25.45
CA GLU A 17 -22.97 -21.88 24.23
C GLU A 17 -23.55 -20.50 24.45
N ILE A 18 -22.68 -19.48 24.52
CA ILE A 18 -23.07 -18.08 24.47
C ILE A 18 -23.41 -17.75 23.01
N VAL A 19 -24.69 -17.88 22.66
CA VAL A 19 -25.20 -17.36 21.39
C VAL A 19 -25.29 -15.84 21.51
N VAL A 20 -24.28 -15.14 21.01
CA VAL A 20 -24.32 -13.68 20.89
C VAL A 20 -25.15 -13.32 19.67
N ASN A 21 -26.40 -12.98 19.88
CA ASN A 21 -27.26 -12.42 18.85
C ASN A 21 -26.84 -10.97 18.55
N PHE A 22 -26.03 -10.77 17.54
CA PHE A 22 -25.76 -9.45 16.97
C PHE A 22 -26.99 -8.99 16.18
N LYS A 23 -27.81 -8.14 16.77
CA LYS A 23 -28.75 -7.31 15.99
C LYS A 23 -27.93 -6.23 15.28
N LEU A 24 -27.57 -6.48 14.02
CA LEU A 24 -26.98 -5.45 13.17
C LEU A 24 -28.03 -4.36 12.90
N ASP A 25 -27.72 -3.14 13.35
CA ASP A 25 -28.50 -1.95 13.04
C ASP A 25 -28.40 -1.69 11.52
N LYS A 26 -29.56 -1.63 10.85
CA LYS A 26 -29.62 -1.41 9.39
C LYS A 26 -28.92 -0.13 8.93
N LYS A 27 -28.74 0.87 9.82
CA LYS A 27 -27.95 2.08 9.52
C LYS A 27 -26.44 1.81 9.48
N LYS A 28 -25.92 0.90 10.31
CA LYS A 28 -24.49 0.48 10.25
C LYS A 28 -24.20 -0.36 9.01
N LEU A 29 -25.18 -1.13 8.51
CA LEU A 29 -25.03 -1.87 7.26
C LEU A 29 -24.84 -0.94 6.06
N LEU A 30 -25.48 0.24 6.07
CA LEU A 30 -25.34 1.24 4.99
C LEU A 30 -23.93 1.88 4.94
N TYR A 31 -23.26 2.02 6.10
CA TYR A 31 -21.88 2.53 6.15
C TYR A 31 -20.84 1.49 5.78
N ILE A 32 -21.14 0.19 5.93
CA ILE A 32 -20.26 -0.91 5.49
C ILE A 32 -20.31 -1.06 3.96
N LEU A 33 -21.45 -0.72 3.32
CA LEU A 33 -21.62 -0.79 1.87
C LEU A 33 -21.02 0.42 1.11
N GLY A 34 -20.67 1.50 1.79
CA GLY A 34 -20.15 2.72 1.17
C GLY A 34 -18.65 2.73 0.87
N GLY A 35 -17.92 1.63 1.09
CA GLY A 35 -16.47 1.56 0.97
C GLY A 35 -15.97 0.44 0.06
N ILE A 36 -16.66 0.22 -1.07
CA ILE A 36 -16.29 -0.84 -1.98
C ILE A 36 -15.49 -0.25 -3.12
N GLY A 37 -14.19 -0.61 -3.15
CA GLY A 37 -13.31 -0.29 -4.27
C GLY A 37 -13.65 -1.14 -5.50
N VAL A 38 -13.64 -0.50 -6.64
CA VAL A 38 -14.15 -1.05 -7.89
C VAL A 38 -13.00 -1.30 -8.86
N VAL A 39 -12.80 -2.55 -9.30
CA VAL A 39 -11.86 -2.93 -10.36
C VAL A 39 -12.59 -3.25 -11.66
N LEU A 40 -12.14 -2.64 -12.73
CA LEU A 40 -12.68 -2.82 -14.07
C LEU A 40 -12.20 -4.15 -14.69
N ILE A 41 -13.09 -5.12 -14.88
CA ILE A 41 -12.91 -6.19 -15.85
C ILE A 41 -13.85 -5.92 -17.01
N ILE A 42 -13.30 -5.75 -18.20
CA ILE A 42 -14.10 -5.51 -19.41
C ILE A 42 -14.75 -6.83 -19.84
N VAL A 43 -16.06 -6.96 -19.59
CA VAL A 43 -16.90 -7.93 -20.27
C VAL A 43 -17.86 -7.15 -21.17
N VAL A 44 -17.70 -7.34 -22.46
CA VAL A 44 -18.51 -6.62 -23.46
C VAL A 44 -19.92 -7.18 -23.50
N GLY A 45 -20.85 -6.49 -22.84
CA GLY A 45 -22.29 -6.69 -23.01
C GLY A 45 -22.87 -5.55 -23.85
N VAL A 46 -23.31 -5.85 -25.06
CA VAL A 46 -24.00 -4.84 -25.90
C VAL A 46 -25.47 -4.80 -25.54
N LEU A 47 -25.91 -3.76 -24.83
CA LEU A 47 -27.33 -3.46 -24.64
C LEU A 47 -27.74 -2.36 -25.64
N LEU A 48 -28.55 -2.71 -26.60
CA LEU A 48 -29.22 -1.75 -27.50
C LEU A 48 -30.39 -1.13 -26.74
N GLY A 49 -30.18 0.07 -26.20
CA GLY A 49 -31.29 0.88 -25.67
C GLY A 49 -32.03 1.58 -26.80
N VAL A 50 -33.17 1.06 -27.19
CA VAL A 50 -34.02 1.74 -28.18
C VAL A 50 -35.13 2.49 -27.43
N ASN A 51 -34.94 3.79 -27.24
CA ASN A 51 -36.04 4.72 -27.01
C ASN A 51 -35.75 6.03 -27.73
N GLY A 52 -36.58 6.29 -28.71
CA GLY A 52 -36.87 7.54 -29.41
C GLY A 52 -35.74 8.57 -29.60
N GLY A 53 -35.05 8.54 -30.71
CA GLY A 53 -34.34 9.70 -31.26
C GLY A 53 -32.80 9.60 -31.30
N ASP A 54 -32.14 9.11 -30.25
CA ASP A 54 -30.69 9.13 -30.16
C ASP A 54 -30.10 7.72 -30.06
N LYS A 55 -29.52 7.23 -31.15
CA LYS A 55 -28.88 5.93 -31.20
C LYS A 55 -27.46 6.05 -30.58
N VAL A 56 -27.38 5.80 -29.28
CA VAL A 56 -26.09 5.73 -28.57
C VAL A 56 -25.77 4.25 -28.27
N LYS A 57 -24.60 3.76 -28.68
CA LYS A 57 -24.15 2.42 -28.38
C LYS A 57 -23.31 2.45 -27.10
N ILE A 58 -23.81 1.82 -26.02
CA ILE A 58 -23.11 1.74 -24.74
C ILE A 58 -22.40 0.39 -24.65
N VAL A 59 -21.12 0.42 -24.35
CA VAL A 59 -20.34 -0.75 -23.96
C VAL A 59 -20.12 -0.65 -22.45
N LYS A 60 -20.87 -1.45 -21.66
CA LYS A 60 -20.68 -1.49 -20.22
C LYS A 60 -19.44 -2.28 -19.88
N SER A 61 -18.65 -1.76 -18.95
CA SER A 61 -17.62 -2.53 -18.26
C SER A 61 -18.21 -3.05 -16.96
N GLU A 62 -18.04 -4.35 -16.69
CA GLU A 62 -18.36 -4.89 -15.38
C GLU A 62 -17.33 -4.39 -14.38
N VAL A 63 -17.83 -3.64 -13.43
CA VAL A 63 -17.06 -3.19 -12.29
C VAL A 63 -16.98 -4.34 -11.29
N GLN A 64 -15.83 -4.97 -11.18
CA GLN A 64 -15.62 -6.06 -10.22
C GLN A 64 -15.37 -5.46 -8.84
N GLU A 65 -16.31 -5.70 -7.93
CA GLU A 65 -16.20 -5.30 -6.54
C GLU A 65 -15.08 -6.10 -5.85
N ILE A 66 -14.03 -5.41 -5.39
CA ILE A 66 -12.98 -6.06 -4.61
C ILE A 66 -13.48 -6.28 -3.19
N THR A 67 -13.74 -7.53 -2.84
CA THR A 67 -14.06 -7.92 -1.47
C THR A 67 -12.79 -8.23 -0.69
N LEU A 68 -12.79 -7.91 0.62
CA LEU A 68 -11.72 -8.28 1.53
C LEU A 68 -12.05 -9.61 2.22
N GLU A 69 -11.03 -10.42 2.44
CA GLU A 69 -11.08 -11.63 3.27
C GLU A 69 -10.03 -11.55 4.38
N ASP A 70 -10.26 -12.26 5.49
CA ASP A 70 -9.33 -12.33 6.60
C ASP A 70 -8.19 -13.29 6.26
N TYR A 71 -6.96 -12.86 6.53
CA TYR A 71 -5.75 -13.63 6.40
C TYR A 71 -4.97 -13.61 7.71
N SER A 72 -4.48 -14.76 8.18
CA SER A 72 -3.72 -14.85 9.42
C SER A 72 -2.60 -15.86 9.34
N THR A 73 -1.54 -15.59 10.09
CA THR A 73 -0.37 -16.44 10.31
C THR A 73 -0.06 -16.48 11.80
N GLU A 74 0.99 -17.20 12.20
CA GLU A 74 1.50 -17.16 13.58
C GLU A 74 2.12 -15.80 13.95
N VAL A 75 2.45 -14.96 12.95
CA VAL A 75 3.14 -13.68 13.11
C VAL A 75 2.19 -12.49 13.07
N PHE A 76 1.23 -12.49 12.15
CA PHE A 76 0.32 -11.37 11.94
C PHE A 76 -1.03 -11.82 11.37
N SER A 77 -2.01 -10.95 11.51
CA SER A 77 -3.29 -11.01 10.79
C SER A 77 -3.53 -9.72 10.02
N MET A 78 -4.31 -9.80 8.95
CA MET A 78 -4.74 -8.66 8.15
C MET A 78 -5.93 -9.01 7.26
N LYS A 79 -6.56 -7.99 6.68
CA LYS A 79 -7.53 -8.17 5.59
C LYS A 79 -6.80 -7.99 4.25
N ILE A 80 -7.08 -8.90 3.33
CA ILE A 80 -6.50 -8.86 1.98
C ILE A 80 -7.60 -8.88 0.92
N PRO A 81 -7.38 -8.34 -0.27
CA PRO A 81 -8.30 -8.53 -1.38
C PRO A 81 -8.42 -10.02 -1.71
N LYS A 82 -9.66 -10.48 -1.88
CA LYS A 82 -9.95 -11.89 -2.12
C LYS A 82 -9.21 -12.43 -3.34
N GLY A 83 -8.50 -13.52 -3.14
CA GLY A 83 -7.71 -14.17 -4.19
C GLY A 83 -6.34 -13.55 -4.45
N TRP A 84 -5.94 -12.53 -3.66
CA TRP A 84 -4.56 -12.03 -3.74
C TRP A 84 -3.61 -12.93 -2.97
N THR A 85 -2.34 -12.87 -3.35
CA THR A 85 -1.28 -13.68 -2.73
C THR A 85 -0.56 -12.88 -1.65
N VAL A 86 -0.24 -13.57 -0.54
CA VAL A 86 0.56 -12.99 0.54
C VAL A 86 1.91 -13.68 0.58
N GLN A 87 2.97 -12.90 0.59
CA GLN A 87 4.31 -13.33 0.92
C GLN A 87 4.80 -12.58 2.15
N SER A 88 5.38 -13.29 3.10
CA SER A 88 6.04 -12.67 4.25
C SER A 88 7.37 -13.37 4.54
N GLY A 89 8.27 -12.66 5.19
CA GLY A 89 9.60 -13.18 5.52
C GLY A 89 10.36 -12.24 6.43
N GLY A 90 11.51 -12.70 6.91
CA GLY A 90 12.31 -11.98 7.88
C GLY A 90 12.12 -12.47 9.30
N GLN A 91 12.75 -11.78 10.25
CA GLN A 91 12.66 -12.07 11.67
C GLN A 91 12.77 -10.79 12.51
N GLY A 92 12.11 -10.78 13.67
CA GLY A 92 12.11 -9.63 14.56
C GLY A 92 11.68 -8.36 13.80
N ILE A 93 12.43 -7.27 13.99
CA ILE A 93 12.13 -5.99 13.32
C ILE A 93 12.52 -5.95 11.83
N TYR A 94 13.17 -6.97 11.30
CA TYR A 94 13.51 -7.08 9.87
C TYR A 94 12.45 -7.90 9.12
N TYR A 95 11.19 -7.71 9.45
CA TYR A 95 10.07 -8.47 8.88
C TYR A 95 9.42 -7.69 7.75
N ALA A 96 9.08 -8.40 6.68
CA ALA A 96 8.42 -7.84 5.50
C ALA A 96 7.16 -8.63 5.15
N ILE A 97 6.15 -7.92 4.65
CA ILE A 97 4.88 -8.44 4.14
C ILE A 97 4.64 -7.83 2.77
N ARG A 98 4.25 -8.65 1.81
CA ARG A 98 3.79 -8.22 0.49
C ARG A 98 2.50 -8.93 0.14
N VAL A 99 1.47 -8.17 -0.21
CA VAL A 99 0.18 -8.65 -0.72
C VAL A 99 0.08 -8.20 -2.16
N THR A 100 -0.15 -9.12 -3.10
CA THR A 100 -0.03 -8.84 -4.53
C THR A 100 -1.19 -9.44 -5.30
N ASP A 101 -1.75 -8.69 -6.23
CA ASP A 101 -2.69 -9.19 -7.22
C ASP A 101 -1.95 -10.16 -8.16
N PRO A 102 -2.39 -11.43 -8.27
CA PRO A 102 -1.75 -12.39 -9.17
C PRO A 102 -1.90 -12.02 -10.65
N LYS A 103 -2.79 -11.09 -10.99
CA LYS A 103 -3.03 -10.64 -12.36
C LYS A 103 -2.16 -9.45 -12.76
N ASP A 104 -1.82 -8.57 -11.79
CA ASP A 104 -0.97 -7.41 -12.02
C ASP A 104 -0.14 -7.08 -10.77
N GLU A 105 1.17 -7.30 -10.84
CA GLU A 105 2.10 -7.10 -9.72
C GLU A 105 2.21 -5.63 -9.27
N ASN A 106 1.75 -4.66 -10.06
CA ASN A 106 1.69 -3.27 -9.62
C ASN A 106 0.58 -3.04 -8.58
N ASN A 107 -0.46 -3.89 -8.58
CA ASN A 107 -1.52 -3.86 -7.59
C ASN A 107 -1.04 -4.58 -6.34
N GLN A 108 -0.55 -3.84 -5.34
CA GLN A 108 0.06 -4.46 -4.17
C GLN A 108 0.05 -3.58 -2.92
N VAL A 109 0.19 -4.24 -1.79
CA VAL A 109 0.60 -3.67 -0.51
C VAL A 109 1.96 -4.23 -0.16
N PHE A 110 2.89 -3.38 0.21
CA PHE A 110 4.18 -3.76 0.75
C PHE A 110 4.42 -3.05 2.08
N LEU A 111 4.89 -3.79 3.06
CA LEU A 111 5.30 -3.29 4.37
C LEU A 111 6.61 -3.94 4.78
N MET A 112 7.52 -3.15 5.35
CA MET A 112 8.72 -3.65 6.02
C MET A 112 9.02 -2.79 7.23
N LEU A 113 9.25 -3.41 8.38
CA LEU A 113 9.38 -2.69 9.64
C LEU A 113 10.67 -1.89 9.73
N LYS A 114 11.81 -2.47 9.30
CA LYS A 114 13.11 -1.81 9.39
C LYS A 114 14.10 -2.30 8.34
N ILE A 115 14.95 -1.40 7.88
CA ILE A 115 16.12 -1.68 7.05
C ILE A 115 17.34 -0.98 7.63
N GLN A 116 18.50 -1.65 7.68
CA GLN A 116 19.81 -1.09 8.06
C GLN A 116 20.94 -2.02 7.63
N PRO A 117 22.17 -1.50 7.53
CA PRO A 117 22.55 -0.10 7.45
C PRO A 117 22.40 0.45 6.03
N LEU A 118 22.18 1.77 5.91
CA LEU A 118 22.42 2.50 4.67
C LEU A 118 23.54 3.52 4.94
N LEU A 119 24.59 3.50 4.13
CA LEU A 119 25.79 4.31 4.37
C LEU A 119 25.58 5.74 3.88
N LYS A 120 26.25 6.68 4.53
CA LYS A 120 26.15 8.11 4.22
C LYS A 120 26.93 8.54 2.99
N SER A 121 27.99 7.81 2.66
CA SER A 121 28.87 8.19 1.56
C SER A 121 29.61 7.01 0.96
N LEU A 122 30.09 7.18 -0.26
CA LEU A 122 31.01 6.25 -0.91
C LEU A 122 32.34 6.10 -0.14
N ASN A 123 32.80 7.15 0.55
CA ASN A 123 33.99 7.07 1.38
C ASN A 123 33.80 6.15 2.59
N ALA A 124 32.64 6.25 3.26
CA ALA A 124 32.28 5.31 4.32
C ALA A 124 32.24 3.87 3.79
N LYS A 125 31.66 3.66 2.62
CA LYS A 125 31.60 2.34 1.98
C LYS A 125 33.02 1.77 1.71
N LYS A 126 33.87 2.56 1.12
CA LYS A 126 35.29 2.15 0.87
C LYS A 126 36.01 1.79 2.17
N GLN A 127 35.80 2.55 3.24
CA GLN A 127 36.35 2.26 4.54
C GLN A 127 35.87 0.93 5.12
N TRP A 128 34.56 0.66 5.05
CA TRP A 128 33.98 -0.62 5.46
C TRP A 128 34.50 -1.79 4.61
N GLN A 129 34.68 -1.59 3.30
CA GLN A 129 35.28 -2.59 2.40
C GLN A 129 36.72 -2.90 2.79
N SER A 130 37.51 -1.87 3.16
CA SER A 130 38.85 -2.05 3.64
C SER A 130 38.89 -2.85 4.95
N TYR A 131 38.03 -2.56 5.89
CA TYR A 131 37.92 -3.35 7.12
C TYR A 131 37.52 -4.80 6.86
N ALA A 132 36.54 -5.04 5.98
CA ALA A 132 36.15 -6.39 5.62
C ALA A 132 37.28 -7.18 4.98
N ALA A 133 38.12 -6.55 4.14
CA ALA A 133 39.27 -7.16 3.52
C ALA A 133 40.39 -7.49 4.53
N LEU A 134 40.66 -6.59 5.50
CA LEU A 134 41.70 -6.78 6.53
C LEU A 134 41.28 -7.82 7.58
N ALA A 135 40.04 -7.82 8.01
CA ALA A 135 39.58 -8.68 9.10
C ALA A 135 39.30 -10.13 8.66
N GLY A 136 39.19 -10.39 7.37
CA GLY A 136 38.93 -11.74 6.82
C GLY A 136 37.60 -12.37 7.31
N GLY A 137 36.73 -11.58 7.95
CA GLY A 137 35.56 -12.06 8.65
C GLY A 137 34.24 -11.61 8.00
N THR A 138 33.19 -12.39 8.25
CA THR A 138 31.80 -12.10 7.76
C THR A 138 31.16 -10.93 8.48
N GLN A 139 31.67 -10.56 9.67
CA GLN A 139 31.09 -9.52 10.54
C GLN A 139 30.95 -8.13 9.87
N TYR A 140 31.85 -7.82 8.92
CA TYR A 140 31.86 -6.53 8.20
C TYR A 140 31.13 -6.62 6.85
N ASN A 141 30.69 -7.81 6.42
CA ASN A 141 30.03 -7.99 5.12
C ASN A 141 28.75 -7.17 5.00
N VAL A 142 28.00 -7.05 6.10
CA VAL A 142 26.75 -6.27 6.14
C VAL A 142 27.06 -4.81 5.76
N PHE A 143 28.05 -4.17 6.38
CA PHE A 143 28.42 -2.79 6.12
C PHE A 143 29.15 -2.61 4.77
N SER A 144 30.07 -3.50 4.43
CA SER A 144 30.84 -3.39 3.18
C SER A 144 29.98 -3.53 1.92
N LYS A 145 28.88 -4.28 1.99
CA LYS A 145 27.89 -4.45 0.92
C LYS A 145 26.79 -3.41 0.96
N ALA A 146 26.59 -2.71 2.08
CA ALA A 146 25.50 -1.79 2.28
C ALA A 146 25.39 -0.72 1.19
N VAL A 147 24.17 -0.31 0.91
CA VAL A 147 23.88 0.72 -0.09
C VAL A 147 24.21 2.10 0.48
N VAL A 148 24.68 2.99 -0.37
CA VAL A 148 24.87 4.40 -0.02
C VAL A 148 23.56 5.16 -0.29
N LEU A 149 23.08 5.90 0.69
CA LEU A 149 21.94 6.80 0.61
C LEU A 149 22.45 8.24 0.68
N GLU A 150 22.82 8.81 -0.46
CA GLU A 150 23.37 10.18 -0.53
C GLU A 150 22.33 11.24 -0.18
N ASN A 151 21.08 10.99 -0.58
CA ASN A 151 19.94 11.84 -0.24
C ASN A 151 19.10 11.14 0.86
N PRO A 152 19.29 11.49 2.16
CA PRO A 152 18.64 10.80 3.27
C PRO A 152 17.19 11.28 3.48
N THR A 153 16.37 11.11 2.44
CA THR A 153 14.95 11.44 2.42
C THR A 153 14.13 10.21 2.04
N THR A 154 12.84 10.26 2.31
CA THR A 154 11.89 9.24 1.86
C THR A 154 11.98 9.03 0.34
N GLU A 155 12.04 10.11 -0.43
CA GLU A 155 12.21 10.06 -1.89
C GLU A 155 13.53 9.38 -2.28
N GLY A 156 14.65 9.84 -1.70
CA GLY A 156 15.98 9.27 -1.98
C GLY A 156 16.08 7.79 -1.64
N PHE A 157 15.40 7.35 -0.59
CA PHE A 157 15.31 5.93 -0.23
C PHE A 157 14.60 5.12 -1.33
N PHE A 158 13.42 5.55 -1.79
CA PHE A 158 12.71 4.82 -2.84
C PHE A 158 13.42 4.87 -4.20
N GLN A 159 14.19 5.91 -4.49
CA GLN A 159 15.04 5.96 -5.70
C GLN A 159 16.15 4.91 -5.71
N VAL A 160 16.67 4.51 -4.54
CA VAL A 160 17.68 3.44 -4.41
C VAL A 160 17.10 2.10 -3.96
N PHE A 161 15.79 1.97 -3.87
CA PHE A 161 15.09 0.81 -3.29
C PHE A 161 15.51 -0.52 -3.95
N GLY A 162 15.63 -0.58 -5.27
CA GLY A 162 16.07 -1.78 -5.97
C GLY A 162 17.48 -2.25 -5.56
N ASN A 163 18.39 -1.32 -5.30
CA ASN A 163 19.73 -1.64 -4.78
C ASN A 163 19.66 -2.15 -3.34
N VAL A 164 18.78 -1.54 -2.53
CA VAL A 164 18.58 -1.92 -1.13
C VAL A 164 18.01 -3.33 -1.03
N THR A 165 17.01 -3.67 -1.84
CA THR A 165 16.39 -5.01 -1.83
C THR A 165 17.35 -6.09 -2.32
N SER A 166 18.17 -5.79 -3.32
CA SER A 166 19.25 -6.68 -3.79
C SER A 166 20.29 -6.92 -2.69
N TYR A 167 20.65 -5.87 -1.95
CA TYR A 167 21.53 -5.98 -0.80
C TYR A 167 20.91 -6.87 0.28
N LEU A 168 19.66 -6.63 0.69
CA LEU A 168 18.97 -7.43 1.71
C LEU A 168 18.94 -8.92 1.37
N ASN A 169 18.59 -9.27 0.13
CA ASN A 169 18.60 -10.67 -0.33
C ASN A 169 20.00 -11.32 -0.22
N SER A 170 21.08 -10.52 -0.23
CA SER A 170 22.45 -11.02 -0.15
C SER A 170 23.01 -11.14 1.26
N VAL A 171 22.41 -10.46 2.25
CA VAL A 171 22.96 -10.37 3.63
C VAL A 171 22.01 -10.88 4.71
N GLU A 172 20.69 -10.94 4.43
CA GLU A 172 19.67 -11.40 5.37
C GLU A 172 19.08 -12.75 4.91
N PRO A 173 19.54 -13.88 5.49
CA PRO A 173 19.11 -15.21 5.04
C PRO A 173 17.61 -15.44 5.10
N THR A 174 16.91 -14.84 6.07
CA THR A 174 15.48 -14.98 6.25
C THR A 174 14.66 -14.20 5.22
N LEU A 175 15.32 -13.33 4.44
CA LEU A 175 14.75 -12.56 3.35
C LEU A 175 15.30 -12.97 1.96
N ALA A 176 16.21 -13.94 1.89
CA ALA A 176 16.90 -14.31 0.65
C ALA A 176 15.96 -14.75 -0.49
N SER A 177 14.79 -15.31 -0.16
CA SER A 177 13.75 -15.72 -1.12
C SER A 177 12.57 -14.72 -1.21
N PHE A 178 12.61 -13.63 -0.45
CA PHE A 178 11.53 -12.67 -0.47
C PHE A 178 11.54 -11.86 -1.78
N LYS A 179 10.39 -11.80 -2.45
CA LYS A 179 10.24 -11.06 -3.70
C LYS A 179 9.78 -9.64 -3.40
N TYR A 180 10.73 -8.73 -3.38
CA TYR A 180 10.43 -7.31 -3.18
C TYR A 180 9.68 -6.70 -4.37
N PRO A 181 8.87 -5.65 -4.14
CA PRO A 181 8.33 -4.86 -5.23
C PRO A 181 9.44 -4.14 -6.01
N THR A 182 9.14 -3.80 -7.25
CA THR A 182 10.04 -3.03 -8.13
C THR A 182 9.50 -1.63 -8.32
N PHE A 183 10.31 -0.61 -7.99
CA PHE A 183 9.96 0.80 -8.12
C PHE A 183 11.03 1.54 -8.95
N ASN A 184 11.25 1.09 -10.20
CA ASN A 184 12.19 1.75 -11.09
C ASN A 184 11.66 3.12 -11.54
N ASN A 185 12.55 4.04 -11.90
CA ASN A 185 12.17 5.38 -12.37
C ASN A 185 11.22 6.10 -11.39
N PHE A 186 11.46 5.91 -10.10
CA PHE A 186 10.65 6.50 -9.03
C PHE A 186 10.63 8.03 -9.16
N THR A 187 9.45 8.60 -9.32
CA THR A 187 9.25 10.04 -9.53
C THR A 187 8.16 10.53 -8.58
N LYS A 188 8.55 11.39 -7.65
CA LYS A 188 7.62 12.01 -6.71
C LYS A 188 6.69 12.97 -7.45
N LEU A 189 5.40 12.87 -7.18
CA LEU A 189 4.35 13.79 -7.63
C LEU A 189 4.00 14.79 -6.52
N GLU A 190 3.78 14.29 -5.30
CA GLU A 190 3.38 15.07 -4.14
C GLU A 190 4.00 14.50 -2.85
N GLU A 191 4.05 15.33 -1.81
CA GLU A 191 4.47 14.91 -0.48
C GLU A 191 3.60 15.54 0.60
N SER A 192 3.49 14.84 1.72
CA SER A 192 2.91 15.36 2.96
C SER A 192 3.68 14.86 4.18
N GLU A 193 3.52 15.58 5.30
CA GLU A 193 4.13 15.17 6.56
C GLU A 193 3.54 13.86 7.05
N SER A 194 4.39 12.91 7.43
CA SER A 194 3.92 11.69 8.10
C SER A 194 3.55 11.97 9.57
N GLN A 195 2.74 11.10 10.14
CA GLN A 195 2.48 11.06 11.59
C GLN A 195 3.23 9.92 12.28
N ALA A 196 4.29 9.40 11.64
CA ALA A 196 5.10 8.33 12.20
C ALA A 196 5.70 8.72 13.57
N SER A 197 5.79 7.76 14.49
CA SER A 197 6.24 8.01 15.87
C SER A 197 7.69 8.45 15.94
N LEU A 198 8.51 7.96 15.03
CA LEU A 198 9.92 8.30 14.95
C LEU A 198 10.17 9.65 14.28
N LYS A 199 9.13 10.36 13.83
CA LYS A 199 9.24 11.66 13.16
C LYS A 199 10.08 12.67 13.96
N SER A 200 9.96 12.69 15.27
CA SER A 200 10.68 13.64 16.13
C SER A 200 12.21 13.44 16.14
N VAL A 201 12.68 12.25 15.78
CA VAL A 201 14.10 11.88 15.68
C VAL A 201 14.54 11.57 14.26
N ALA A 202 13.61 11.63 13.30
CA ALA A 202 13.88 11.38 11.90
C ALA A 202 14.59 12.56 11.23
N MET A 203 15.39 12.25 10.25
CA MET A 203 15.92 13.25 9.31
C MET A 203 14.86 13.62 8.28
N ASP A 204 14.08 12.62 7.88
CA ASP A 204 12.92 12.78 7.00
C ASP A 204 11.90 11.68 7.29
N SER A 205 10.62 12.05 7.23
CA SER A 205 9.50 11.13 7.36
C SER A 205 8.30 11.72 6.64
N LYS A 206 8.07 11.27 5.42
CA LYS A 206 7.07 11.79 4.50
C LYS A 206 6.18 10.67 3.98
N VAL A 207 4.95 11.03 3.64
CA VAL A 207 4.13 10.23 2.73
C VAL A 207 4.23 10.87 1.36
N LEU A 208 4.67 10.09 0.38
CA LEU A 208 4.83 10.53 -1.00
C LEU A 208 3.75 9.89 -1.87
N ARG A 209 3.17 10.66 -2.76
CA ARG A 209 2.55 10.11 -3.97
C ARG A 209 3.60 10.11 -5.06
N ALA A 210 3.76 8.99 -5.74
CA ALA A 210 4.79 8.84 -6.76
C ALA A 210 4.36 7.88 -7.86
N THR A 211 4.95 8.07 -9.04
CA THR A 211 4.90 7.11 -10.14
C THR A 211 6.19 6.30 -10.17
N PHE A 212 6.12 5.11 -10.77
CA PHE A 212 7.25 4.21 -10.93
C PHE A 212 7.04 3.29 -12.13
N THR A 213 8.09 2.58 -12.51
CA THR A 213 8.01 1.48 -13.49
C THR A 213 8.16 0.15 -12.74
N GLY A 214 7.15 -0.71 -12.84
CA GLY A 214 7.13 -2.03 -12.20
C GLY A 214 8.04 -3.05 -12.90
N SER A 215 8.07 -4.29 -12.36
CA SER A 215 8.84 -5.41 -12.90
C SER A 215 8.40 -5.82 -14.31
N ASN A 216 7.10 -5.65 -14.62
CA ASN A 216 6.49 -5.90 -15.92
C ASN A 216 6.70 -4.76 -16.94
N SER A 217 7.53 -3.76 -16.61
CA SER A 217 7.77 -2.53 -17.39
C SER A 217 6.53 -1.64 -17.58
N GLN A 218 5.46 -1.87 -16.83
CA GLN A 218 4.28 -1.00 -16.83
C GLN A 218 4.44 0.12 -15.81
N GLU A 219 3.85 1.26 -16.12
CA GLU A 219 3.79 2.38 -15.18
C GLU A 219 2.81 2.07 -14.05
N GLY A 220 3.26 2.34 -12.83
CA GLY A 220 2.46 2.28 -11.62
C GLY A 220 2.42 3.62 -10.92
N GLU A 221 1.47 3.76 -10.02
CA GLU A 221 1.33 4.89 -9.12
C GLU A 221 0.98 4.39 -7.72
N GLY A 222 1.35 5.15 -6.70
CA GLY A 222 1.04 4.75 -5.32
C GLY A 222 1.40 5.76 -4.27
N LEU A 223 1.12 5.38 -3.02
CA LEU A 223 1.55 6.07 -1.81
C LEU A 223 2.70 5.31 -1.16
N PHE A 224 3.70 6.07 -0.74
CA PHE A 224 4.95 5.57 -0.22
C PHE A 224 5.30 6.27 1.09
N LEU A 225 5.62 5.51 2.12
CA LEU A 225 6.07 5.99 3.42
C LEU A 225 7.42 5.36 3.74
N ALA A 226 8.35 6.16 4.27
CA ALA A 226 9.55 5.69 4.95
C ALA A 226 10.01 6.75 5.95
N THR A 227 10.59 6.30 7.07
CA THR A 227 11.15 7.17 8.10
C THR A 227 12.66 6.97 8.15
N VAL A 228 13.40 8.00 7.76
CA VAL A 228 14.89 7.97 7.70
C VAL A 228 15.45 8.49 9.00
N VAL A 229 16.20 7.65 9.72
CA VAL A 229 16.80 7.99 11.01
C VAL A 229 18.33 7.88 10.92
N ASN A 230 19.04 8.89 11.41
CA ASN A 230 20.49 8.82 11.55
C ASN A 230 20.88 7.99 12.79
N PHE A 231 21.77 7.05 12.62
CA PHE A 231 22.24 6.22 13.72
C PHE A 231 23.76 6.28 13.89
N GLY A 232 24.15 6.54 15.14
CA GLY A 232 25.53 6.58 15.57
C GLY A 232 26.22 7.90 15.24
N ASN A 233 27.30 8.14 15.99
CA ASN A 233 28.27 9.21 15.77
C ASN A 233 29.65 8.54 15.82
N SER A 234 30.12 8.05 14.69
CA SER A 234 31.40 7.40 14.59
C SER A 234 32.20 8.02 13.46
N SER A 235 33.35 8.57 13.77
CA SER A 235 34.30 9.07 12.77
C SER A 235 35.61 8.31 12.92
N GLN A 236 36.11 7.79 11.80
CA GLN A 236 37.42 7.14 11.75
C GLN A 236 38.22 7.70 10.58
N MET A 237 39.45 8.12 10.87
CA MET A 237 40.35 8.74 9.87
C MET A 237 39.70 9.89 9.08
N GLY A 238 38.83 10.69 9.75
CA GLY A 238 38.09 11.79 9.11
C GLY A 238 36.92 11.37 8.25
N VAL A 239 36.55 10.08 8.23
CA VAL A 239 35.38 9.57 7.53
C VAL A 239 34.24 9.33 8.52
N ASP A 240 33.03 9.84 8.23
CA ASP A 240 31.83 9.55 8.99
C ASP A 240 31.41 8.10 8.72
N MET A 241 31.50 7.25 9.74
CA MET A 241 31.19 5.83 9.71
C MET A 241 29.77 5.54 10.25
N SER A 242 29.01 6.57 10.63
CA SER A 242 27.60 6.42 10.98
C SER A 242 26.76 6.04 9.75
N TYR A 243 25.53 5.60 9.97
CA TYR A 243 24.66 5.12 8.92
C TYR A 243 23.21 5.52 9.16
N TYR A 244 22.38 5.34 8.16
CA TYR A 244 20.94 5.52 8.28
C TYR A 244 20.25 4.19 8.54
N MET A 245 19.18 4.28 9.32
CA MET A 245 18.16 3.24 9.50
C MET A 245 16.88 3.75 8.91
N ILE A 246 16.17 2.90 8.19
CA ILE A 246 14.88 3.21 7.61
C ILE A 246 13.82 2.39 8.34
N TYR A 247 12.77 3.05 8.80
CA TYR A 247 11.63 2.46 9.48
C TYR A 247 10.34 2.73 8.71
N ASP A 248 9.28 2.05 9.09
CA ASP A 248 7.91 2.30 8.60
C ASP A 248 7.77 2.20 7.07
N ILE A 249 8.60 1.37 6.42
CA ILE A 249 8.58 1.27 4.97
C ILE A 249 7.25 0.67 4.55
N THR A 250 6.42 1.47 3.88
CA THR A 250 5.11 1.06 3.38
C THR A 250 4.91 1.59 1.98
N ALA A 251 4.37 0.75 1.11
CA ALA A 251 3.92 1.16 -0.20
C ALA A 251 2.56 0.51 -0.50
N ILE A 252 1.61 1.30 -0.95
CA ILE A 252 0.38 0.84 -1.57
C ILE A 252 0.39 1.32 -3.00
N THR A 253 0.28 0.42 -3.95
CA THR A 253 0.44 0.78 -5.36
C THR A 253 -0.58 0.08 -6.23
N SER A 254 -0.83 0.65 -7.39
CA SER A 254 -1.50 -0.03 -8.48
C SER A 254 -0.92 0.42 -9.82
N LYS A 255 -1.48 -0.10 -10.89
CA LYS A 255 -1.27 0.44 -12.21
C LYS A 255 -1.63 1.93 -12.23
N LYS A 256 -0.82 2.74 -12.89
CA LYS A 256 -1.10 4.16 -13.10
C LYS A 256 -2.49 4.30 -13.73
N ASP A 257 -3.18 5.37 -13.52
CA ASP A 257 -4.56 5.63 -13.95
C ASP A 257 -5.65 4.76 -13.26
N GLU A 258 -5.28 3.70 -12.56
CA GLU A 258 -6.20 2.87 -11.78
C GLU A 258 -6.03 3.06 -10.26
N PHE A 259 -4.97 3.75 -9.81
CA PHE A 259 -4.62 3.88 -8.39
C PHE A 259 -5.77 4.44 -7.55
N ILE A 260 -6.51 5.41 -8.06
CA ILE A 260 -7.67 5.98 -7.37
C ILE A 260 -8.75 4.92 -7.04
N ASN A 261 -8.87 3.88 -7.88
CA ASN A 261 -9.85 2.81 -7.67
C ASN A 261 -9.40 1.79 -6.62
N TYR A 262 -8.07 1.67 -6.42
CA TYR A 262 -7.48 0.72 -5.48
C TYR A 262 -7.11 1.33 -4.13
N GLN A 263 -6.85 2.62 -4.08
CA GLN A 263 -6.30 3.33 -2.94
C GLN A 263 -7.03 3.00 -1.62
N ASP A 264 -8.35 3.16 -1.58
CA ASP A 264 -9.14 2.94 -0.37
C ASP A 264 -9.11 1.49 0.13
N ILE A 265 -9.13 0.52 -0.81
CA ILE A 265 -9.10 -0.90 -0.45
C ILE A 265 -7.71 -1.32 0.05
N LEU A 266 -6.65 -0.83 -0.60
CA LEU A 266 -5.27 -1.09 -0.18
C LEU A 266 -4.96 -0.43 1.17
N MET A 267 -5.51 0.76 1.42
CA MET A 267 -5.44 1.41 2.75
C MET A 267 -6.11 0.57 3.83
N LYS A 268 -7.29 0.00 3.55
CA LYS A 268 -7.96 -0.91 4.49
C LYS A 268 -7.11 -2.15 4.78
N CYS A 269 -6.37 -2.66 3.79
CA CYS A 269 -5.43 -3.76 4.01
C CYS A 269 -4.33 -3.35 4.99
N VAL A 270 -3.64 -2.23 4.75
CA VAL A 270 -2.58 -1.71 5.64
C VAL A 270 -3.12 -1.47 7.05
N ASN A 271 -4.28 -0.81 7.16
CA ASN A 271 -4.89 -0.45 8.44
C ASN A 271 -5.38 -1.66 9.26
N SER A 272 -5.50 -2.82 8.63
CA SER A 272 -5.93 -4.06 9.28
C SER A 272 -4.78 -4.96 9.75
N ILE A 273 -3.51 -4.55 9.52
CA ILE A 273 -2.36 -5.36 9.91
C ILE A 273 -2.19 -5.32 11.43
N GLU A 274 -2.21 -6.50 12.05
CA GLU A 274 -1.96 -6.68 13.48
C GLU A 274 -0.92 -7.77 13.69
N PHE A 275 0.19 -7.46 14.36
CA PHE A 275 1.16 -8.48 14.79
C PHE A 275 0.66 -9.18 16.04
N THR A 276 0.89 -10.50 16.11
CA THR A 276 0.49 -11.31 17.28
C THR A 276 1.29 -10.92 18.52
N ASP A 277 0.66 -10.97 19.70
CA ASP A 277 1.32 -10.66 20.98
C ASP A 277 2.56 -11.53 21.22
N SER A 278 2.53 -12.81 20.78
CA SER A 278 3.65 -13.73 20.90
C SER A 278 4.84 -13.27 20.06
N TYR A 279 4.61 -12.80 18.85
CA TYR A 279 5.66 -12.26 17.99
C TYR A 279 6.23 -10.95 18.52
N VAL A 280 5.37 -10.04 18.93
CA VAL A 280 5.75 -8.76 19.54
C VAL A 280 6.62 -9.00 20.77
N LYS A 281 6.15 -9.87 21.72
CA LYS A 281 6.90 -10.20 22.93
C LYS A 281 8.26 -10.81 22.62
N LYS A 282 8.32 -11.82 21.76
CA LYS A 282 9.58 -12.44 21.36
C LYS A 282 10.55 -11.42 20.76
N THR A 283 10.04 -10.55 19.88
CA THR A 283 10.86 -9.52 19.22
C THR A 283 11.40 -8.50 20.21
N ILE A 284 10.61 -8.13 21.23
CA ILE A 284 11.05 -7.25 22.32
C ILE A 284 12.11 -7.93 23.20
N ASP A 285 11.89 -9.19 23.58
CA ASP A 285 12.80 -9.95 24.43
C ASP A 285 14.17 -10.17 23.73
N ASP A 286 14.17 -10.30 22.42
CA ASP A 286 15.37 -10.47 21.58
C ASP A 286 16.07 -9.14 21.24
N SER A 287 15.55 -8.00 21.68
CA SER A 287 15.99 -6.69 21.20
C SER A 287 16.07 -5.64 22.31
N ASN A 288 16.82 -4.55 22.04
CA ASN A 288 16.92 -3.39 22.93
C ASN A 288 15.72 -2.41 22.80
N ALA A 289 15.64 -1.40 23.66
CA ALA A 289 14.53 -0.44 23.79
C ALA A 289 14.10 0.26 22.47
N GLN A 290 14.97 0.41 21.48
CA GLN A 290 14.64 0.97 20.17
C GLN A 290 13.64 0.12 19.38
N THR A 291 13.66 -1.20 19.62
CA THR A 291 12.75 -2.15 18.97
C THR A 291 11.33 -2.05 19.51
N GLN A 292 11.15 -1.70 20.78
CA GLN A 292 9.82 -1.49 21.37
C GLN A 292 9.07 -0.36 20.65
N GLN A 293 9.76 0.74 20.32
CA GLN A 293 9.16 1.82 19.53
C GLN A 293 8.80 1.36 18.12
N SER A 294 9.64 0.53 17.48
CA SER A 294 9.38 0.04 16.11
C SER A 294 8.18 -0.89 16.00
N LEU A 295 7.82 -1.60 17.06
CA LEU A 295 6.66 -2.51 17.07
C LEU A 295 5.32 -1.84 17.41
N GLN A 296 5.36 -0.62 17.98
CA GLN A 296 4.16 0.21 18.13
C GLN A 296 3.71 0.87 16.82
N ILE A 297 4.43 0.60 15.75
CA ILE A 297 4.32 1.24 14.44
C ILE A 297 2.97 1.03 13.76
N ASN A 298 2.29 -0.12 13.96
CA ASN A 298 1.03 -0.36 13.26
C ASN A 298 -0.04 0.71 13.52
N ALA A 299 -0.24 1.09 14.79
CA ALA A 299 -1.17 2.18 15.12
C ALA A 299 -0.71 3.53 14.54
N GLN A 300 0.55 3.69 14.27
CA GLN A 300 1.19 4.94 13.86
C GLN A 300 1.33 5.05 12.34
N VAL A 301 1.58 3.95 11.63
CA VAL A 301 1.43 3.90 10.17
C VAL A 301 -0.03 4.21 9.84
N GLN A 302 -0.97 3.63 10.58
CA GLN A 302 -2.40 3.93 10.46
C GLN A 302 -2.68 5.41 10.67
N ALA A 303 -2.20 6.02 11.76
CA ALA A 303 -2.38 7.45 12.04
C ALA A 303 -1.70 8.35 10.99
N ALA A 304 -0.53 7.93 10.47
CA ALA A 304 0.17 8.65 9.41
C ALA A 304 -0.64 8.66 8.11
N PHE A 305 -1.20 7.52 7.73
CA PHE A 305 -2.04 7.42 6.54
C PHE A 305 -3.40 8.10 6.73
N ASP A 306 -4.04 7.98 7.91
CA ASP A 306 -5.30 8.66 8.20
C ASP A 306 -5.15 10.19 8.15
N SER A 307 -4.05 10.71 8.70
CA SER A 307 -3.72 12.14 8.62
C SER A 307 -3.44 12.58 7.18
N TYR A 308 -2.72 11.76 6.41
CA TYR A 308 -2.50 11.99 5.00
C TYR A 308 -3.82 11.99 4.25
N MET A 309 -4.67 10.98 4.45
CA MET A 309 -5.98 10.87 3.78
C MET A 309 -6.89 12.04 4.13
N SER A 310 -6.89 12.51 5.38
CA SER A 310 -7.65 13.70 5.77
C SER A 310 -7.15 14.98 5.10
N ALA A 311 -5.83 15.13 4.94
CA ALA A 311 -5.23 16.24 4.19
C ALA A 311 -5.42 16.07 2.67
N TRP A 312 -5.41 14.83 2.20
CA TRP A 312 -5.61 14.42 0.82
C TRP A 312 -7.03 14.70 0.35
N ASP A 313 -8.06 14.36 1.10
CA ASP A 313 -9.46 14.61 0.74
C ASP A 313 -9.74 16.06 0.33
N ASN A 314 -8.93 17.00 0.82
CA ASN A 314 -9.06 18.42 0.48
C ASN A 314 -8.17 18.88 -0.69
N ARG A 315 -7.03 18.22 -0.96
CA ARG A 315 -6.05 18.65 -2.00
C ARG A 315 -6.04 17.76 -3.23
N SER A 316 -6.17 16.48 -3.02
CA SER A 316 -5.96 15.46 -4.04
C SER A 316 -7.13 15.33 -5.00
N LYS A 317 -8.34 15.60 -4.53
CA LYS A 317 -9.51 15.62 -5.43
C LYS A 317 -9.26 16.52 -6.64
N THR A 318 -8.65 17.68 -6.41
CA THR A 318 -8.33 18.60 -7.49
C THR A 318 -7.26 18.05 -8.44
N TYR A 319 -6.20 17.44 -7.89
CA TYR A 319 -5.11 16.86 -8.68
C TYR A 319 -5.57 15.61 -9.45
N ASP A 320 -6.30 14.72 -8.80
CA ASP A 320 -6.84 13.52 -9.43
C ASP A 320 -7.83 13.87 -10.54
N ILE A 321 -8.70 14.85 -10.30
CA ILE A 321 -9.61 15.39 -11.31
C ILE A 321 -8.81 15.93 -12.50
N MET A 322 -7.77 16.73 -12.26
CA MET A 322 -6.92 17.28 -13.33
C MET A 322 -6.17 16.18 -14.08
N SER A 323 -5.59 15.22 -13.36
CA SER A 323 -4.85 14.10 -13.96
C SER A 323 -5.78 13.23 -14.81
N GLN A 324 -6.98 12.91 -14.32
CA GLN A 324 -7.95 12.13 -15.08
C GLN A 324 -8.50 12.89 -16.30
N LYS A 325 -8.76 14.20 -16.16
CA LYS A 325 -9.13 15.04 -17.30
C LYS A 325 -8.04 15.06 -18.37
N GLN A 326 -6.78 15.20 -17.96
CA GLN A 326 -5.65 15.20 -18.89
C GLN A 326 -5.46 13.83 -19.55
N SER A 327 -5.60 12.75 -18.81
CA SER A 327 -5.55 11.38 -19.33
C SER A 327 -6.69 11.14 -20.34
N ASP A 328 -7.92 11.46 -19.96
CA ASP A 328 -9.08 11.28 -20.83
C ASP A 328 -8.92 12.12 -22.10
N ALA A 329 -8.50 13.39 -22.00
CA ALA A 329 -8.26 14.25 -23.16
C ALA A 329 -7.14 13.71 -24.08
N THR A 330 -6.04 13.19 -23.50
CA THR A 330 -4.92 12.61 -24.26
C THR A 330 -5.37 11.36 -25.02
N LEU A 331 -6.27 10.57 -24.43
CA LEU A 331 -6.85 9.36 -25.03
C LEU A 331 -8.02 9.66 -25.97
N GLY A 332 -8.41 10.93 -26.12
CA GLY A 332 -9.51 11.34 -26.99
C GLY A 332 -10.90 11.11 -26.40
N TYR A 333 -11.00 11.09 -25.07
CA TYR A 333 -12.28 10.91 -24.39
C TYR A 333 -12.73 12.15 -23.62
N GLU A 334 -14.04 12.27 -23.46
CA GLU A 334 -14.69 13.07 -22.44
C GLU A 334 -15.58 12.17 -21.56
N ARG A 335 -15.87 12.61 -20.34
CA ARG A 335 -16.83 11.88 -19.47
C ARG A 335 -18.20 12.52 -19.53
N VAL A 336 -19.19 11.64 -19.61
CA VAL A 336 -20.59 12.04 -19.57
C VAL A 336 -21.32 11.21 -18.52
N TYR A 337 -22.33 11.79 -17.89
CA TYR A 337 -23.20 11.07 -16.99
C TYR A 337 -24.60 10.91 -17.62
N ASP A 338 -25.15 9.74 -17.40
CA ASP A 338 -26.51 9.39 -17.75
C ASP A 338 -27.47 9.96 -16.70
N THR A 339 -28.32 10.90 -17.07
CA THR A 339 -29.28 11.54 -16.14
C THR A 339 -30.35 10.61 -15.60
N ASP A 340 -30.63 9.49 -16.28
CA ASP A 340 -31.65 8.51 -15.89
C ASP A 340 -31.08 7.51 -14.87
N THR A 341 -29.82 7.10 -15.03
CA THR A 341 -29.21 6.07 -14.18
C THR A 341 -28.17 6.63 -13.20
N GLY A 342 -27.63 7.82 -13.46
CA GLY A 342 -26.53 8.41 -12.70
C GLY A 342 -25.17 7.77 -12.99
N GLU A 343 -25.09 6.83 -13.94
CA GLU A 343 -23.86 6.18 -14.36
C GLU A 343 -22.99 7.12 -15.20
N ILE A 344 -21.66 6.94 -15.10
CA ILE A 344 -20.69 7.74 -15.84
C ILE A 344 -20.05 6.88 -16.93
N TYR A 345 -19.93 7.45 -18.12
CA TYR A 345 -19.34 6.80 -19.28
C TYR A 345 -18.23 7.64 -19.88
N LYS A 346 -17.24 7.00 -20.50
CA LYS A 346 -16.28 7.65 -21.39
C LYS A 346 -16.87 7.73 -22.79
N ALA A 347 -17.03 8.92 -23.32
CA ALA A 347 -17.46 9.16 -24.70
C ALA A 347 -16.29 9.70 -25.51
N TYR A 348 -16.37 9.67 -26.83
CA TYR A 348 -15.38 10.35 -27.68
C TYR A 348 -15.40 11.86 -27.43
N ASN A 349 -14.27 12.51 -27.58
CA ASN A 349 -14.15 13.95 -27.36
C ASN A 349 -15.03 14.73 -28.35
N GLY A 350 -15.85 15.64 -27.82
CA GLY A 350 -16.88 16.38 -28.60
C GLY A 350 -18.25 15.65 -28.66
N PHE A 351 -18.42 14.56 -27.93
CA PHE A 351 -19.72 13.87 -27.87
C PHE A 351 -20.84 14.80 -27.38
N THR A 352 -20.61 15.59 -26.34
CA THR A 352 -21.64 16.49 -25.80
C THR A 352 -21.99 17.63 -26.72
N ASP A 353 -21.09 18.00 -27.66
CA ASP A 353 -21.37 18.98 -28.72
C ASP A 353 -22.19 18.37 -29.85
N ASP A 354 -21.97 17.10 -30.17
CA ASP A 354 -22.66 16.35 -31.22
C ASP A 354 -23.99 15.76 -30.75
N TYR A 355 -24.18 15.58 -29.43
CA TYR A 355 -25.34 14.93 -28.85
C TYR A 355 -26.52 15.89 -28.67
N SER A 356 -27.59 15.67 -29.42
CA SER A 356 -28.80 16.52 -29.39
C SER A 356 -29.83 16.12 -28.32
N GLY A 357 -29.61 14.99 -27.62
CA GLY A 357 -30.50 14.50 -26.59
C GLY A 357 -30.28 15.15 -25.20
N ASN A 358 -31.19 14.84 -24.26
CA ASN A 358 -31.10 15.40 -22.90
C ASN A 358 -30.59 14.42 -21.84
N ARG A 359 -30.35 13.16 -22.23
CA ARG A 359 -30.01 12.09 -21.28
C ARG A 359 -28.54 12.11 -20.85
N TYR A 360 -27.61 12.37 -21.76
CA TYR A 360 -26.19 12.39 -21.46
C TYR A 360 -25.70 13.82 -21.37
N LYS A 361 -25.01 14.15 -20.25
CA LYS A 361 -24.47 15.49 -20.00
C LYS A 361 -23.03 15.39 -19.56
N SER A 362 -22.25 16.43 -19.82
CA SER A 362 -20.88 16.55 -19.31
C SER A 362 -20.85 16.39 -17.79
N VAL A 363 -19.88 15.64 -17.27
CA VAL A 363 -19.67 15.49 -15.81
C VAL A 363 -19.15 16.79 -15.20
N THR A 364 -19.52 17.03 -13.94
CA THR A 364 -18.92 18.07 -13.12
C THR A 364 -17.60 17.55 -12.49
N ASP A 365 -16.77 18.45 -11.98
CA ASP A 365 -15.46 18.09 -11.43
C ASP A 365 -15.52 17.02 -10.33
N ASP A 366 -16.49 17.13 -9.44
CA ASP A 366 -16.73 16.14 -8.36
C ASP A 366 -17.09 14.75 -8.87
N MET A 367 -17.64 14.65 -10.07
CA MET A 367 -17.99 13.37 -10.70
C MET A 367 -16.78 12.62 -11.26
N TYR A 368 -15.65 13.29 -11.50
CA TYR A 368 -14.42 12.64 -11.95
C TYR A 368 -13.84 11.65 -10.92
N THR A 369 -14.22 11.78 -9.66
CA THR A 369 -13.84 10.84 -8.60
C THR A 369 -14.67 9.55 -8.61
N LYS A 370 -15.73 9.48 -9.43
CA LYS A 370 -16.57 8.29 -9.58
C LYS A 370 -16.05 7.41 -10.70
N SER A 371 -16.23 6.09 -10.53
CA SER A 371 -15.87 5.11 -11.55
C SER A 371 -16.69 5.27 -12.81
N THR A 372 -16.11 4.96 -13.96
CA THR A 372 -16.83 4.90 -15.23
C THR A 372 -17.46 3.52 -15.43
N SER A 373 -18.72 3.49 -15.86
CA SER A 373 -19.49 2.27 -16.10
C SER A 373 -19.28 1.67 -17.49
N GLY A 374 -18.48 2.30 -18.33
CA GLY A 374 -18.19 1.85 -19.68
C GLY A 374 -17.91 2.97 -20.66
N TYR A 375 -18.14 2.68 -21.93
CA TYR A 375 -17.87 3.57 -23.05
C TYR A 375 -19.10 3.83 -23.89
N ILE A 376 -19.17 5.04 -24.45
CA ILE A 376 -20.12 5.38 -25.53
C ILE A 376 -19.34 5.35 -26.85
N GLU A 377 -19.68 4.42 -27.74
CA GLU A 377 -19.08 4.33 -29.06
C GLU A 377 -19.72 5.33 -30.03
N LYS A 378 -18.89 5.92 -30.89
CA LYS A 378 -19.38 6.73 -32.00
C LYS A 378 -20.11 5.83 -32.97
N ILE A 379 -21.41 6.07 -33.16
CA ILE A 379 -22.22 5.34 -34.14
C ILE A 379 -21.90 5.94 -35.52
N GLY A 380 -21.18 5.17 -36.29
CA GLY A 380 -20.91 5.27 -37.71
C GLY A 380 -20.87 6.67 -38.36
N GLY A 381 -19.67 7.10 -38.70
CA GLY A 381 -19.49 8.02 -39.83
C GLY A 381 -19.24 7.20 -41.09
#